data_96c1fcff47911c08bcf0bb6d780853cf
#
_entry.id   96c1fcff47911c08bcf0bb6d780853cf
#
_cell.length_a   1.000
_cell.length_b   1.000
_cell.length_c   1.000
_cell.angle_alpha   90.00
_cell.angle_beta   90.00
_cell.angle_gamma   90.00
#
_symmetry.space_group_name_H-M   'P 1'
#
loop_
_entity.id
_entity.type
_entity.pdbx_description
1 polymer ?
#
loop_
_entity_poly.entity_id
_entity_poly.type
_entity_poly.pdbx_seq_one_letter_code
_entity_poly.pdbx_strand_id
1 'polypeptide(L)'
;IIIHVKEHELFERHDNDLFCEVPIKFTLAALGGSISVPTLFGKGSLKIPVGTQTGTTFRLKEQGVPALRGGRKGDLLIRVQVEVPTKLTSEQTAKLEDYAEACGDPANPVSESFVEKAKKFFR
;
A
#
# COMPACT_ATOMS: atom_id res chain seq x y z
N ILE A 1 -26.36 15.82 -6.09
CA ILE A 1 -25.27 16.21 -5.18
C ILE A 1 -23.95 16.20 -5.93
N ILE A 2 -23.30 17.33 -5.94
CA ILE A 2 -22.00 17.44 -6.58
C ILE A 2 -20.93 17.07 -5.57
N ILE A 3 -20.11 16.09 -5.92
CA ILE A 3 -19.02 15.67 -5.07
C ILE A 3 -17.74 16.37 -5.53
N HIS A 4 -17.22 17.25 -4.68
CA HIS A 4 -15.99 18.00 -5.01
C HIS A 4 -14.76 17.25 -4.54
N VAL A 5 -14.41 16.19 -5.28
CA VAL A 5 -13.30 15.33 -4.92
C VAL A 5 -11.95 16.05 -4.97
N LYS A 6 -11.83 17.07 -5.81
CA LYS A 6 -10.59 17.86 -5.91
C LYS A 6 -10.17 18.48 -4.59
N GLU A 7 -11.13 18.79 -3.74
CA GLU A 7 -10.86 19.43 -2.45
C GLU A 7 -10.63 18.43 -1.33
N HIS A 8 -10.76 17.13 -1.63
CA HIS A 8 -10.60 16.10 -0.63
C HIS A 8 -9.11 15.75 -0.49
N GLU A 9 -8.58 15.85 0.72
CA GLU A 9 -7.17 15.60 0.97
C GLU A 9 -6.72 14.17 0.68
N LEU A 10 -7.62 13.21 0.81
CA LEU A 10 -7.31 11.79 0.67
C LEU A 10 -7.42 11.26 -0.75
N PHE A 11 -8.19 11.91 -1.60
CA PHE A 11 -8.51 11.37 -2.91
C PHE A 11 -8.09 12.30 -4.04
N GLU A 12 -7.60 11.69 -5.10
CA GLU A 12 -7.35 12.38 -6.35
C GLU A 12 -8.29 11.77 -7.39
N ARG A 13 -8.99 12.61 -8.14
CA ARG A 13 -9.97 12.16 -9.11
C ARG A 13 -9.41 12.14 -10.53
N HIS A 14 -9.64 11.01 -11.22
CA HIS A 14 -9.34 10.87 -12.64
C HIS A 14 -10.59 10.32 -13.32
N ASP A 15 -11.33 11.18 -14.04
CA ASP A 15 -12.64 10.87 -14.59
C ASP A 15 -13.57 10.43 -13.44
N ASN A 16 -14.06 9.19 -13.46
CA ASN A 16 -14.90 8.66 -12.38
C ASN A 16 -14.12 7.80 -11.40
N ASP A 17 -12.85 7.58 -11.65
CA ASP A 17 -11.99 6.82 -10.74
C ASP A 17 -11.39 7.73 -9.69
N LEU A 18 -11.17 7.18 -8.52
CA LEU A 18 -10.51 7.86 -7.43
C LEU A 18 -9.20 7.18 -7.11
N PHE A 19 -8.21 7.97 -6.76
CA PHE A 19 -6.92 7.46 -6.33
C PHE A 19 -6.66 7.89 -4.89
N CYS A 20 -6.19 6.97 -4.08
CA CYS A 20 -5.87 7.24 -2.70
C CYS A 20 -4.55 6.56 -2.37
N GLU A 21 -3.67 7.28 -1.67
CA GLU A 21 -2.41 6.70 -1.21
C GLU A 21 -2.54 6.44 0.27
N VAL A 22 -2.35 5.18 0.67
CA VAL A 22 -2.56 4.75 2.05
C VAL A 22 -1.24 4.21 2.61
N PRO A 23 -0.74 4.81 3.70
CA PRO A 23 0.43 4.24 4.36
C PRO A 23 0.04 2.99 5.15
N ILE A 24 0.84 1.95 5.05
CA ILE A 24 0.63 0.72 5.82
C ILE A 24 1.90 0.38 6.58
N LYS A 25 1.73 -0.33 7.68
CA LYS A 25 2.86 -0.75 8.50
C LYS A 25 3.69 -1.79 7.75
N PHE A 26 4.99 -1.74 7.95
CA PHE A 26 5.92 -2.71 7.40
C PHE A 26 5.50 -4.15 7.76
N THR A 27 5.12 -4.37 9.01
CA THR A 27 4.71 -5.69 9.47
C THR A 27 3.44 -6.18 8.76
N LEU A 28 2.51 -5.28 8.53
CA LEU A 28 1.28 -5.62 7.82
C LEU A 28 1.58 -6.01 6.37
N ALA A 29 2.47 -5.29 5.73
CA ALA A 29 2.86 -5.60 4.35
C ALA A 29 3.55 -6.96 4.25
N ALA A 30 4.38 -7.29 5.24
CA ALA A 30 5.12 -8.55 5.24
C ALA A 30 4.25 -9.75 5.60
N LEU A 31 3.37 -9.57 6.59
CA LEU A 31 2.56 -10.67 7.13
C LEU A 31 1.19 -10.79 6.48
N GLY A 32 0.72 -9.72 5.85
CA GLY A 32 -0.62 -9.68 5.30
C GLY A 32 -1.66 -9.37 6.37
N GLY A 33 -2.85 -9.07 5.95
CA GLY A 33 -3.95 -8.75 6.84
C GLY A 33 -4.99 -7.91 6.13
N SER A 34 -5.85 -7.27 6.91
CA SER A 34 -6.88 -6.39 6.37
C SER A 34 -6.81 -5.04 7.03
N ILE A 35 -7.12 -4.00 6.27
CA ILE A 35 -7.18 -2.64 6.79
C ILE A 35 -8.50 -2.01 6.39
N SER A 36 -8.93 -1.02 7.18
CA SER A 36 -10.07 -0.18 6.81
C SER A 36 -9.54 0.99 6.02
N VAL A 37 -10.19 1.27 4.89
CA VAL A 37 -9.80 2.39 4.04
C VAL A 37 -11.00 3.32 3.87
N PRO A 38 -10.77 4.63 3.73
CA PRO A 38 -11.89 5.55 3.48
C PRO A 38 -12.38 5.38 2.05
N THR A 39 -13.69 5.45 1.88
CA THR A 39 -14.33 5.51 0.56
C THR A 39 -15.31 6.66 0.57
N LEU A 40 -15.84 7.03 -0.59
CA LEU A 40 -16.87 8.07 -0.63
C LEU A 40 -18.16 7.64 0.08
N PHE A 41 -18.34 6.35 0.28
CA PHE A 41 -19.56 5.80 0.86
C PHE A 41 -19.37 5.31 2.29
N GLY A 42 -18.25 5.64 2.90
CA GLY A 42 -17.94 5.23 4.26
C GLY A 42 -16.62 4.47 4.33
N LYS A 43 -16.58 3.47 5.18
CA LYS A 43 -15.38 2.65 5.34
C LYS A 43 -15.45 1.40 4.47
N GLY A 44 -14.35 1.11 3.77
CA GLY A 44 -14.22 -0.13 3.06
C GLY A 44 -13.16 -1.00 3.72
N SER A 45 -13.12 -2.26 3.37
CA SER A 45 -12.10 -3.18 3.85
C SER A 45 -11.18 -3.55 2.69
N LEU A 46 -9.88 -3.47 2.92
CA LEU A 46 -8.89 -3.85 1.92
C LEU A 46 -8.02 -4.97 2.48
N LYS A 47 -7.97 -6.06 1.74
CA LYS A 47 -7.12 -7.18 2.13
C LYS A 47 -5.72 -6.99 1.56
N ILE A 48 -4.72 -7.04 2.43
CA ILE A 48 -3.32 -6.90 2.04
C ILE A 48 -2.68 -8.29 1.98
N PRO A 49 -2.25 -8.73 0.81
CA PRO A 49 -1.58 -10.03 0.69
C PRO A 49 -0.22 -10.04 1.38
N VAL A 50 0.24 -11.22 1.72
CA VAL A 50 1.57 -11.42 2.29
C VAL A 50 2.64 -10.96 1.29
N GLY A 51 3.62 -10.21 1.76
CA GLY A 51 4.71 -9.76 0.90
C GLY A 51 4.39 -8.59 -0.01
N THR A 52 3.37 -7.80 0.32
CA THR A 52 3.00 -6.62 -0.46
C THR A 52 4.13 -5.59 -0.44
N GLN A 53 4.52 -5.14 -1.62
CA GLN A 53 5.57 -4.15 -1.79
C GLN A 53 4.98 -2.73 -1.82
N THR A 54 5.81 -1.75 -1.46
CA THR A 54 5.39 -0.36 -1.56
C THR A 54 5.12 -0.01 -3.02
N GLY A 55 4.12 0.84 -3.25
CA GLY A 55 3.73 1.22 -4.60
C GLY A 55 2.73 0.29 -5.26
N THR A 56 2.35 -0.80 -4.60
CA THR A 56 1.33 -1.71 -5.11
C THR A 56 -0.03 -1.01 -5.13
N THR A 57 -0.75 -1.14 -6.22
CA THR A 57 -2.07 -0.51 -6.38
C THR A 57 -3.15 -1.59 -6.33
N PHE A 58 -4.14 -1.36 -5.46
CA PHE A 58 -5.31 -2.23 -5.34
C PHE A 58 -6.53 -1.50 -5.88
N ARG A 59 -7.41 -2.25 -6.53
CA ARG A 59 -8.63 -1.69 -7.10
C ARG A 59 -9.86 -2.17 -6.33
N LEU A 60 -10.63 -1.22 -5.82
CA LEU A 60 -11.94 -1.51 -5.25
C LEU A 60 -12.98 -1.09 -6.28
N LYS A 61 -13.63 -2.08 -6.88
CA LYS A 61 -14.60 -1.83 -7.94
C LYS A 61 -15.82 -1.09 -7.43
N GLU A 62 -16.29 -0.13 -8.23
CA GLU A 62 -17.50 0.64 -7.96
C GLU A 62 -17.47 1.48 -6.69
N GLN A 63 -16.27 1.78 -6.17
CA GLN A 63 -16.10 2.66 -5.02
C GLN A 63 -15.61 4.07 -5.44
N GLY A 64 -15.59 4.35 -6.71
CA GLY A 64 -15.25 5.66 -7.23
C GLY A 64 -16.44 6.60 -7.29
N VAL A 65 -16.34 7.61 -8.13
CA VAL A 65 -17.40 8.60 -8.30
C VAL A 65 -18.58 7.97 -9.02
N PRO A 66 -19.81 8.15 -8.50
CA PRO A 66 -21.00 7.66 -9.21
C PRO A 66 -21.11 8.30 -10.59
N ALA A 67 -21.45 7.50 -11.59
CA ALA A 67 -21.63 8.03 -12.92
C ALA A 67 -22.92 8.83 -13.02
N LEU A 68 -22.86 9.93 -13.76
CA LEU A 68 -24.03 10.70 -14.10
C LEU A 68 -24.72 10.02 -15.28
N ARG A 69 -26.03 10.07 -15.33
CA ARG A 69 -26.84 9.57 -16.46
C ARG A 69 -26.72 8.06 -16.70
N GLY A 70 -26.72 7.28 -15.64
CA GLY A 70 -26.85 5.84 -15.76
C GLY A 70 -25.61 5.09 -16.23
N GLY A 71 -24.47 5.77 -16.29
CA GLY A 71 -23.24 5.11 -16.57
C GLY A 71 -22.74 4.26 -15.41
N ARG A 72 -21.61 3.64 -15.61
CA ARG A 72 -20.99 2.80 -14.60
C ARG A 72 -20.24 3.64 -13.58
N LYS A 73 -20.30 3.26 -12.31
CA LYS A 73 -19.48 3.90 -11.28
C LYS A 73 -18.00 3.65 -11.57
N GLY A 74 -17.17 4.63 -11.24
CA GLY A 74 -15.74 4.45 -11.31
C GLY A 74 -15.23 3.54 -10.18
N ASP A 75 -13.95 3.30 -10.17
CA ASP A 75 -13.30 2.45 -9.18
C ASP A 75 -12.48 3.30 -8.22
N LEU A 76 -12.21 2.76 -7.04
CA LEU A 76 -11.26 3.36 -6.11
C LEU A 76 -9.95 2.59 -6.22
N LEU A 77 -8.89 3.30 -6.60
CA LEU A 77 -7.56 2.74 -6.73
C LEU A 77 -6.75 3.17 -5.52
N ILE A 78 -6.26 2.19 -4.76
CA ILE A 78 -5.51 2.44 -3.55
C ILE A 78 -4.07 2.03 -3.74
N ARG A 79 -3.20 3.01 -3.68
CA ARG A 79 -1.76 2.75 -3.75
C ARG A 79 -1.23 2.68 -2.33
N VAL A 80 -0.67 1.56 -1.96
CA VAL A 80 -0.12 1.39 -0.62
C VAL A 80 1.31 1.85 -0.57
N GLN A 81 1.64 2.52 0.53
CA GLN A 81 3.00 2.96 0.79
C GLN A 81 3.44 2.32 2.09
N VAL A 82 4.51 1.54 2.03
CA VAL A 82 5.01 0.85 3.22
C VAL A 82 5.80 1.84 4.07
N GLU A 83 5.38 2.03 5.30
CA GLU A 83 6.02 2.94 6.23
C GLU A 83 7.07 2.22 7.06
N VAL A 84 8.26 2.80 7.10
CA VAL A 84 9.32 2.30 7.96
C VAL A 84 9.18 2.95 9.34
N PRO A 85 9.10 2.16 10.41
CA PRO A 85 8.96 2.74 11.75
C PRO A 85 10.19 3.55 12.13
N THR A 86 9.95 4.72 12.72
CA THR A 86 11.02 5.63 13.10
C THR A 86 11.23 5.75 14.60
N LYS A 87 10.19 5.46 15.39
CA LYS A 87 10.27 5.54 16.85
C LYS A 87 10.00 4.16 17.45
N LEU A 88 11.07 3.48 17.80
CA LEU A 88 10.99 2.13 18.33
C LEU A 88 11.30 2.11 19.83
N THR A 89 10.48 1.36 20.57
CA THR A 89 10.80 1.08 21.96
C THR A 89 11.95 0.07 22.04
N SER A 90 12.53 -0.10 23.22
CA SER A 90 13.60 -1.08 23.41
C SER A 90 13.16 -2.49 23.04
N GLU A 91 11.94 -2.85 23.41
CA GLU A 91 11.39 -4.16 23.07
C GLU A 91 11.19 -4.32 21.56
N GLN A 92 10.66 -3.30 20.92
CA GLN A 92 10.45 -3.32 19.48
C GLN A 92 11.77 -3.42 18.72
N THR A 93 12.77 -2.69 19.19
CA THR A 93 14.11 -2.74 18.60
C THR A 93 14.71 -4.14 18.72
N ALA A 94 14.61 -4.76 19.89
CA ALA A 94 15.14 -6.09 20.11
C ALA A 94 14.47 -7.12 19.19
N LYS A 95 13.16 -7.05 19.05
CA LYS A 95 12.43 -7.98 18.20
C LYS A 95 12.75 -7.77 16.73
N LEU A 96 12.93 -6.52 16.31
CA LEU A 96 13.30 -6.23 14.94
C LEU A 96 14.72 -6.69 14.63
N GLU A 97 15.63 -6.58 15.59
CA GLU A 97 16.98 -7.11 15.44
C GLU A 97 16.97 -8.63 15.30
N ASP A 98 16.14 -9.31 16.09
CA ASP A 98 15.97 -10.76 15.97
C ASP A 98 15.46 -11.14 14.60
N TYR A 99 14.49 -10.39 14.08
CA TYR A 99 13.99 -10.62 12.75
C TYR A 99 15.08 -10.39 11.69
N ALA A 100 15.86 -9.32 11.84
CA ALA A 100 16.94 -9.02 10.90
C ALA A 100 17.97 -10.14 10.85
N GLU A 101 18.30 -10.72 12.00
CA GLU A 101 19.20 -11.86 12.07
C GLU A 101 18.61 -13.10 11.37
N ALA A 102 17.31 -13.31 11.56
CA ALA A 102 16.63 -14.45 10.96
C ALA A 102 16.41 -14.30 9.47
N CYS A 103 16.44 -13.09 8.95
CA CYS A 103 16.10 -12.81 7.56
C CYS A 103 16.92 -13.58 6.54
N GLY A 104 18.20 -13.41 6.56
CA GLY A 104 19.03 -13.98 5.51
C GLY A 104 18.64 -13.43 4.14
N ASP A 105 19.41 -13.80 3.13
CA ASP A 105 19.22 -13.31 1.77
C ASP A 105 17.89 -13.69 1.12
N PRO A 106 17.40 -14.93 1.27
CA PRO A 106 16.16 -15.33 0.59
C PRO A 106 14.92 -14.53 0.97
N ALA A 107 14.94 -13.85 2.13
CA ALA A 107 13.80 -13.03 2.55
C ALA A 107 13.69 -11.73 1.77
N ASN A 108 14.73 -11.34 1.05
CA ASN A 108 14.81 -10.04 0.37
C ASN A 108 15.20 -10.20 -1.11
N PRO A 109 14.30 -10.76 -1.94
CA PRO A 109 14.66 -11.10 -3.32
C PRO A 109 15.07 -9.90 -4.17
N VAL A 110 14.52 -8.72 -3.92
CA VAL A 110 14.87 -7.52 -4.69
C VAL A 110 16.32 -7.10 -4.37
N SER A 111 16.66 -7.09 -3.08
CA SER A 111 18.02 -6.75 -2.66
C SER A 111 19.04 -7.77 -3.15
N GLU A 112 18.68 -9.05 -3.09
CA GLU A 112 19.55 -10.11 -3.57
C GLU A 112 19.83 -9.98 -5.06
N SER A 113 18.79 -9.71 -5.85
CA SER A 113 18.95 -9.49 -7.30
C SER A 113 19.85 -8.30 -7.59
N PHE A 114 19.72 -7.24 -6.82
CA PHE A 114 20.58 -6.06 -6.99
C PHE A 114 22.04 -6.39 -6.68
N VAL A 115 22.28 -7.12 -5.60
CA VAL A 115 23.66 -7.50 -5.21
C VAL A 115 24.33 -8.32 -6.31
N GLU A 116 23.60 -9.25 -6.91
CA GLU A 116 24.16 -10.05 -8.00
C GLU A 116 24.51 -9.19 -9.21
N LYS A 117 23.65 -8.25 -9.55
CA LYS A 117 23.92 -7.33 -10.66
C LYS A 117 25.13 -6.45 -10.36
N ALA A 118 25.25 -6.00 -9.12
CA ALA A 118 26.38 -5.18 -8.70
C ALA A 118 27.69 -5.95 -8.77
N LYS A 119 27.68 -7.22 -8.38
CA LYS A 119 28.88 -8.07 -8.48
C LYS A 119 29.36 -8.20 -9.92
N LYS A 120 28.45 -8.36 -10.85
CA LYS A 120 28.79 -8.44 -12.26
C LYS A 120 29.40 -7.14 -12.77
N PHE A 121 28.93 -6.02 -12.25
CA PHE A 121 29.40 -4.70 -12.65
C PHE A 121 30.84 -4.46 -12.17
N PHE A 122 31.18 -4.93 -10.98
CA PHE A 122 32.48 -4.70 -10.36
C PHE A 122 33.51 -5.79 -10.63
N ARG A 123 33.30 -6.60 -11.57
CA ARG A 123 34.26 -7.62 -11.97
C ARG A 123 35.47 -7.06 -12.68
#